data_68ced454238949a74c9d501bf7642ee0
#
_entry.id   68ced454238949a74c9d501bf7642ee0
#
_cell.length_a   1.000
_cell.length_b   1.000
_cell.length_c   1.000
_cell.angle_alpha   90.00
_cell.angle_beta   90.00
_cell.angle_gamma   90.00
#
_symmetry.space_group_name_H-M   'P 1'
#
loop_
_entity.id
_entity.type
_entity.pdbx_description
1 polymer ?
#
loop_
_entity_poly.entity_id
_entity_poly.type
_entity_poly.pdbx_seq_one_letter_code
_entity_poly.pdbx_strand_id
1 'polypeptide(L)'
;MLINNRITMAEVLETEDFRDAQLIAGHGGLNKELSWVHILETWDDSNRWIDGSELILCSGVGVKDGRELIPFFQQLLAKNISGFCLQLHMYVSEVPQEMIDLANEYDCPLLVFKRLVRFIDLSRNLIRIILEYVNQDYILEKQKMDANYWLLDLLNGSLQEAGVAEHLQLDRAQLRKFRWFVTVVEYRKSKITYQWSESIYLTIAKTLRAIFQEQQFYFYPFFADGLLTGLVLDYGANENWKERFAAVAETINRNLRIQDGKPQLILAAGCRCQDVKEVPRSYQTALKTLAICQKFPLKRHIYEDLNLYFILSLIKDSDN
;
A
#
# COMPACT_ATOMS: atom_id res chain seq x y z
N MET A 1 -3.98 8.91 -12.36
CA MET A 1 -4.34 9.65 -11.14
C MET A 1 -4.69 8.61 -10.09
N LEU A 2 -3.78 8.33 -9.16
CA LEU A 2 -4.06 7.43 -8.03
C LEU A 2 -5.17 8.11 -7.23
N ILE A 3 -6.31 7.47 -7.11
CA ILE A 3 -7.37 7.92 -6.20
C ILE A 3 -6.79 7.67 -4.80
N ASN A 4 -6.31 8.75 -4.18
CA ASN A 4 -5.87 8.75 -2.80
C ASN A 4 -7.10 8.54 -1.92
N ASN A 5 -7.19 7.39 -1.27
CA ASN A 5 -8.29 7.05 -0.37
C ASN A 5 -7.94 7.38 1.09
N ARG A 6 -7.14 8.41 1.30
CA ARG A 6 -6.86 8.96 2.63
C ARG A 6 -7.26 10.43 2.63
N ILE A 7 -7.84 10.86 3.74
CA ILE A 7 -8.16 12.27 3.92
C ILE A 7 -6.89 13.11 3.84
N THR A 8 -6.94 14.22 3.13
CA THR A 8 -5.86 15.21 3.02
C THR A 8 -6.01 16.30 4.07
N MET A 9 -4.95 17.05 4.33
CA MET A 9 -5.01 18.21 5.22
C MET A 9 -5.95 19.31 4.71
N ALA A 10 -6.13 19.43 3.39
CA ALA A 10 -7.14 20.33 2.81
C ALA A 10 -8.55 19.92 3.23
N GLU A 11 -8.88 18.62 3.09
CA GLU A 11 -10.20 18.09 3.48
C GLU A 11 -10.42 18.15 5.00
N VAL A 12 -9.38 18.00 5.81
CA VAL A 12 -9.46 18.22 7.26
C VAL A 12 -9.94 19.63 7.59
N LEU A 13 -9.40 20.65 6.91
CA LEU A 13 -9.78 22.04 7.11
C LEU A 13 -11.23 22.36 6.68
N GLU A 14 -11.80 21.56 5.78
CA GLU A 14 -13.21 21.67 5.36
C GLU A 14 -14.18 21.06 6.37
N THR A 15 -13.70 20.24 7.32
CA THR A 15 -14.56 19.65 8.35
C THR A 15 -15.10 20.70 9.31
N GLU A 16 -16.29 20.45 9.88
CA GLU A 16 -16.92 21.39 10.82
C GLU A 16 -16.05 21.65 12.05
N ASP A 17 -15.33 20.66 12.53
CA ASP A 17 -14.48 20.74 13.71
C ASP A 17 -13.27 21.68 13.50
N PHE A 18 -12.74 21.78 12.27
CA PHE A 18 -11.60 22.61 11.93
C PHE A 18 -11.97 23.94 11.26
N ARG A 19 -13.25 24.25 11.14
CA ARG A 19 -13.75 25.52 10.54
C ARG A 19 -13.10 26.77 11.13
N ASP A 20 -12.84 26.76 12.44
CA ASP A 20 -12.25 27.90 13.16
C ASP A 20 -10.71 27.80 13.28
N ALA A 21 -10.11 26.76 12.74
CA ALA A 21 -8.67 26.63 12.65
C ALA A 21 -8.15 27.58 11.57
N GLN A 22 -7.09 28.32 11.89
CA GLN A 22 -6.43 29.20 10.94
C GLN A 22 -5.14 28.56 10.46
N LEU A 23 -5.03 28.35 9.16
CA LEU A 23 -3.76 27.95 8.52
C LEU A 23 -2.86 29.19 8.44
N ILE A 24 -1.74 29.17 9.15
CA ILE A 24 -0.83 30.33 9.24
C ILE A 24 0.47 30.13 8.46
N ALA A 25 0.84 28.88 8.15
CA ALA A 25 2.03 28.53 7.36
C ALA A 25 1.90 27.13 6.75
N GLY A 26 2.85 26.76 5.87
CA GLY A 26 2.93 25.41 5.28
C GLY A 26 1.83 25.12 4.26
N HIS A 27 1.38 26.12 3.52
CA HIS A 27 0.30 26.01 2.53
C HIS A 27 0.59 24.97 1.43
N GLY A 28 1.88 24.73 1.10
CA GLY A 28 2.27 23.71 0.13
C GLY A 28 1.96 22.27 0.55
N GLY A 29 1.76 22.04 1.84
CA GLY A 29 1.49 20.72 2.42
C GLY A 29 0.01 20.33 2.53
N LEU A 30 -0.93 21.12 2.00
CA LEU A 30 -2.36 20.83 2.11
C LEU A 30 -2.78 19.50 1.43
N ASN A 31 -2.02 19.03 0.45
CA ASN A 31 -2.24 17.73 -0.18
C ASN A 31 -1.61 16.55 0.58
N LYS A 32 -0.93 16.77 1.71
CA LYS A 32 -0.43 15.68 2.54
C LYS A 32 -1.58 14.84 3.07
N GLU A 33 -1.42 13.53 2.92
CA GLU A 33 -2.37 12.54 3.44
C GLU A 33 -2.25 12.44 4.95
N LEU A 34 -3.38 12.19 5.60
CA LEU A 34 -3.46 11.99 7.04
C LEU A 34 -3.73 10.52 7.36
N SER A 35 -2.84 9.89 8.13
CA SER A 35 -2.98 8.52 8.61
C SER A 35 -3.58 8.43 10.00
N TRP A 36 -3.29 9.39 10.87
CA TRP A 36 -3.70 9.40 12.28
C TRP A 36 -3.65 10.81 12.87
N VAL A 37 -4.17 10.95 14.09
CA VAL A 37 -4.09 12.18 14.88
C VAL A 37 -3.58 11.88 16.28
N HIS A 38 -2.62 12.69 16.77
CA HIS A 38 -2.10 12.60 18.12
C HIS A 38 -2.32 13.89 18.89
N ILE A 39 -2.62 13.75 20.20
CA ILE A 39 -2.58 14.86 21.14
C ILE A 39 -1.27 14.74 21.90
N LEU A 40 -0.35 15.67 21.69
CA LEU A 40 0.95 15.69 22.37
C LEU A 40 1.04 16.90 23.29
N GLU A 41 1.17 16.63 24.58
CA GLU A 41 1.22 17.66 25.65
C GLU A 41 2.59 17.70 26.34
N THR A 42 3.45 16.72 26.11
CA THR A 42 4.77 16.63 26.69
C THR A 42 5.86 16.53 25.63
N TRP A 43 7.03 17.09 25.95
CA TRP A 43 8.18 17.29 25.05
C TRP A 43 9.26 16.20 25.18
N ASP A 44 9.01 15.21 26.01
CA ASP A 44 9.91 14.10 26.21
C ASP A 44 9.89 13.11 25.04
N ASP A 45 10.44 11.94 25.22
CA ASP A 45 10.55 10.86 24.23
C ASP A 45 9.23 10.42 23.53
N SER A 46 8.13 11.15 23.72
CA SER A 46 6.81 10.86 23.12
C SER A 46 6.83 10.88 21.59
N ASN A 47 7.76 11.62 20.99
CA ASN A 47 7.95 11.69 19.53
C ASN A 47 8.42 10.36 18.91
N ARG A 48 8.91 9.37 19.73
CA ARG A 48 9.31 8.05 19.21
C ARG A 48 8.13 7.24 18.64
N TRP A 49 6.91 7.57 19.03
CA TRP A 49 5.68 6.91 18.57
C TRP A 49 5.07 7.55 17.31
N ILE A 50 5.70 8.58 16.77
CA ILE A 50 5.28 9.25 15.54
C ILE A 50 5.98 8.57 14.35
N ASP A 51 5.19 8.01 13.45
CA ASP A 51 5.67 7.26 12.29
C ASP A 51 5.68 8.10 11.00
N GLY A 52 5.03 9.28 11.01
CA GLY A 52 4.84 10.18 9.86
C GLY A 52 3.42 10.11 9.30
N SER A 53 3.07 11.15 8.53
CA SER A 53 1.69 11.32 7.99
C SER A 53 0.61 11.49 9.07
N GLU A 54 0.93 12.07 10.21
CA GLU A 54 0.01 12.33 11.32
C GLU A 54 -0.24 13.83 11.51
N LEU A 55 -1.42 14.16 12.04
CA LEU A 55 -1.71 15.52 12.55
C LEU A 55 -1.44 15.56 14.05
N ILE A 56 -0.61 16.48 14.47
CA ILE A 56 -0.29 16.71 15.88
C ILE A 56 -1.14 17.84 16.44
N LEU A 57 -1.90 17.57 17.50
CA LEU A 57 -2.66 18.56 18.26
C LEU A 57 -1.89 18.87 19.55
N CYS A 58 -1.59 20.15 19.80
CA CYS A 58 -0.76 20.60 20.90
C CYS A 58 -1.42 21.81 21.59
N SER A 59 -1.62 21.75 22.91
CA SER A 59 -2.08 22.90 23.70
C SER A 59 -0.96 23.80 24.19
N GLY A 60 0.27 23.31 24.17
CA GLY A 60 1.44 24.01 24.70
C GLY A 60 1.52 23.95 26.23
N VAL A 61 0.84 23.01 26.90
CA VAL A 61 0.92 22.85 28.35
C VAL A 61 2.36 22.69 28.83
N GLY A 62 2.73 23.41 29.87
CA GLY A 62 4.10 23.40 30.42
C GLY A 62 5.11 24.31 29.69
N VAL A 63 4.75 24.91 28.57
CA VAL A 63 5.57 25.87 27.81
C VAL A 63 5.47 27.26 28.46
N LYS A 64 6.61 27.87 28.74
CA LYS A 64 6.68 29.25 29.29
C LYS A 64 6.81 30.28 28.17
N ASP A 65 7.51 29.90 27.10
CA ASP A 65 7.69 30.74 25.91
C ASP A 65 7.48 29.83 24.68
N GLY A 66 6.71 30.27 23.70
CA GLY A 66 6.47 29.52 22.46
C GLY A 66 7.72 29.05 21.72
N ARG A 67 8.87 29.69 21.95
CA ARG A 67 10.18 29.27 21.41
C ARG A 67 10.63 27.89 21.92
N GLU A 68 10.17 27.47 23.08
CA GLU A 68 10.47 26.15 23.64
C GLU A 68 9.87 25.02 22.76
N LEU A 69 8.87 25.35 21.91
CA LEU A 69 8.26 24.42 20.95
C LEU A 69 9.15 24.12 19.73
N ILE A 70 10.09 25.02 19.40
CA ILE A 70 10.85 24.94 18.15
C ILE A 70 11.64 23.65 18.01
N PRO A 71 12.46 23.21 19.00
CA PRO A 71 13.20 21.94 18.89
C PRO A 71 12.29 20.72 18.73
N PHE A 72 11.15 20.72 19.40
CA PHE A 72 10.16 19.66 19.29
C PHE A 72 9.52 19.64 17.90
N PHE A 73 9.11 20.79 17.40
CA PHE A 73 8.54 20.92 16.06
C PHE A 73 9.51 20.47 14.97
N GLN A 74 10.80 20.82 15.07
CA GLN A 74 11.86 20.36 14.17
C GLN A 74 11.98 18.81 14.14
N GLN A 75 11.90 18.16 15.30
CA GLN A 75 11.92 16.70 15.40
C GLN A 75 10.70 16.06 14.70
N LEU A 76 9.52 16.67 14.83
CA LEU A 76 8.31 16.21 14.16
C LEU A 76 8.37 16.41 12.64
N LEU A 77 8.91 17.53 12.17
CA LEU A 77 9.14 17.80 10.75
C LEU A 77 10.07 16.78 10.12
N ALA A 78 11.14 16.37 10.83
CA ALA A 78 12.06 15.31 10.38
C ALA A 78 11.36 13.95 10.21
N LYS A 79 10.23 13.74 10.86
CA LYS A 79 9.37 12.54 10.69
C LYS A 79 8.30 12.67 9.61
N ASN A 80 8.27 13.80 8.90
CA ASN A 80 7.32 14.08 7.84
C ASN A 80 5.85 13.98 8.29
N ILE A 81 5.51 14.67 9.38
CA ILE A 81 4.12 14.79 9.84
C ILE A 81 3.26 15.49 8.77
N SER A 82 1.96 15.22 8.79
CA SER A 82 1.01 15.84 7.85
C SER A 82 0.60 17.25 8.25
N GLY A 83 0.65 17.57 9.54
CA GLY A 83 0.35 18.91 10.03
C GLY A 83 0.58 19.04 11.52
N PHE A 84 0.64 20.28 11.98
CA PHE A 84 0.76 20.65 13.38
C PHE A 84 -0.31 21.70 13.74
N CYS A 85 -1.07 21.46 14.79
CA CYS A 85 -2.14 22.32 15.25
C CYS A 85 -1.88 22.79 16.68
N LEU A 86 -1.76 24.09 16.88
CA LEU A 86 -1.49 24.70 18.17
C LEU A 86 -2.71 25.47 18.69
N GLN A 87 -3.05 25.28 19.95
CA GLN A 87 -4.03 26.11 20.63
C GLN A 87 -3.36 27.33 21.26
N LEU A 88 -3.80 28.56 20.84
CA LEU A 88 -3.30 29.81 21.39
C LEU A 88 -4.13 30.26 22.59
N HIS A 89 -3.55 31.24 23.33
CA HIS A 89 -4.15 31.97 24.44
C HIS A 89 -4.46 31.14 25.70
N MET A 90 -4.05 29.88 25.75
CA MET A 90 -4.11 29.07 26.98
C MET A 90 -2.74 29.02 27.67
N TYR A 91 -1.72 28.55 26.96
CA TYR A 91 -0.35 28.44 27.43
C TYR A 91 0.63 29.22 26.53
N VAL A 92 0.35 29.25 25.24
CA VAL A 92 1.13 29.98 24.23
C VAL A 92 0.32 31.13 23.69
N SER A 93 0.87 32.36 23.74
CA SER A 93 0.18 33.56 23.28
C SER A 93 0.26 33.76 21.76
N GLU A 94 1.38 33.41 21.17
CA GLU A 94 1.67 33.59 19.74
C GLU A 94 2.59 32.50 19.22
N VAL A 95 2.56 32.27 17.89
CA VAL A 95 3.46 31.32 17.22
C VAL A 95 4.77 32.04 16.92
N PRO A 96 5.93 31.49 17.33
CA PRO A 96 7.23 32.06 16.98
C PRO A 96 7.44 32.11 15.45
N GLN A 97 8.03 33.19 14.95
CA GLN A 97 8.31 33.38 13.53
C GLN A 97 9.14 32.22 12.95
N GLU A 98 10.11 31.71 13.72
CA GLU A 98 10.93 30.55 13.33
C GLU A 98 10.09 29.28 13.07
N MET A 99 9.02 29.03 13.82
CA MET A 99 8.10 27.92 13.53
C MET A 99 7.33 28.15 12.22
N ILE A 100 6.94 29.38 11.92
CA ILE A 100 6.28 29.73 10.65
C ILE A 100 7.23 29.49 9.48
N ASP A 101 8.49 29.91 9.61
CA ASP A 101 9.52 29.75 8.58
C ASP A 101 9.80 28.24 8.32
N LEU A 102 9.99 27.46 9.38
CA LEU A 102 10.15 26.00 9.30
C LEU A 102 8.93 25.31 8.67
N ALA A 103 7.72 25.70 9.04
CA ALA A 103 6.50 25.14 8.47
C ALA A 103 6.41 25.39 6.96
N ASN A 104 6.82 26.55 6.49
CA ASN A 104 6.88 26.87 5.06
C ASN A 104 8.01 26.12 4.35
N GLU A 105 9.19 26.01 4.97
CA GLU A 105 10.34 25.28 4.40
C GLU A 105 10.03 23.79 4.17
N TYR A 106 9.31 23.16 5.12
CA TYR A 106 8.98 21.73 5.07
C TYR A 106 7.60 21.44 4.48
N ASP A 107 6.89 22.45 3.94
CA ASP A 107 5.51 22.32 3.49
C ASP A 107 4.64 21.58 4.52
N CYS A 108 4.75 21.96 5.80
CA CYS A 108 4.00 21.37 6.89
C CYS A 108 2.87 22.30 7.32
N PRO A 109 1.58 21.99 7.07
CA PRO A 109 0.46 22.79 7.51
C PRO A 109 0.53 23.11 9.01
N LEU A 110 0.67 24.39 9.34
CA LEU A 110 0.68 24.91 10.70
C LEU A 110 -0.63 25.61 10.98
N LEU A 111 -1.44 24.99 11.83
CA LEU A 111 -2.79 25.44 12.18
C LEU A 111 -2.79 26.05 13.57
N VAL A 112 -3.67 27.03 13.79
CA VAL A 112 -3.90 27.58 15.13
C VAL A 112 -5.39 27.70 15.43
N PHE A 113 -5.76 27.37 16.67
CA PHE A 113 -7.03 27.74 17.26
C PHE A 113 -6.83 28.94 18.22
N LYS A 114 -7.56 30.03 17.98
CA LYS A 114 -7.55 31.21 18.85
C LYS A 114 -8.59 31.13 19.98
N ARG A 115 -9.46 30.11 19.93
CA ARG A 115 -10.43 29.80 20.99
C ARG A 115 -10.09 28.50 21.68
N LEU A 116 -10.62 28.32 22.89
CA LEU A 116 -10.49 27.05 23.58
C LEU A 116 -11.26 25.96 22.83
N VAL A 117 -10.57 24.88 22.46
CA VAL A 117 -11.14 23.69 21.83
C VAL A 117 -10.76 22.45 22.62
N ARG A 118 -11.66 21.47 22.64
CA ARG A 118 -11.38 20.20 23.28
C ARG A 118 -10.75 19.24 22.25
N PHE A 119 -9.46 19.08 22.32
CA PHE A 119 -8.72 18.22 21.37
C PHE A 119 -9.23 16.78 21.36
N ILE A 120 -9.75 16.28 22.48
CA ILE A 120 -10.35 14.95 22.54
C ILE A 120 -11.56 14.80 21.61
N ASP A 121 -12.36 15.87 21.43
CA ASP A 121 -13.50 15.84 20.53
C ASP A 121 -13.05 15.95 19.08
N LEU A 122 -12.09 16.84 18.77
CA LEU A 122 -11.47 16.95 17.45
C LEU A 122 -10.84 15.62 17.02
N SER A 123 -10.02 14.99 17.89
CA SER A 123 -9.36 13.74 17.59
C SER A 123 -10.36 12.60 17.37
N ARG A 124 -11.41 12.50 18.20
CA ARG A 124 -12.46 11.47 18.05
C ARG A 124 -13.13 11.56 16.68
N ASN A 125 -13.56 12.76 16.30
CA ASN A 125 -14.26 12.97 15.04
C ASN A 125 -13.35 12.72 13.84
N LEU A 126 -12.09 13.18 13.91
CA LEU A 126 -11.12 12.97 12.84
C LEU A 126 -10.74 11.50 12.68
N ILE A 127 -10.55 10.77 13.79
CA ILE A 127 -10.32 9.30 13.76
C ILE A 127 -11.51 8.59 13.11
N ARG A 128 -12.76 8.99 13.40
CA ARG A 128 -13.94 8.41 12.75
C ARG A 128 -13.90 8.62 11.24
N ILE A 129 -13.56 9.82 10.78
CA ILE A 129 -13.45 10.12 9.35
C ILE A 129 -12.33 9.29 8.71
N ILE A 130 -11.14 9.21 9.33
CA ILE A 130 -10.03 8.38 8.84
C ILE A 130 -10.46 6.91 8.69
N LEU A 131 -11.17 6.38 9.67
CA LEU A 131 -11.66 4.99 9.63
C LEU A 131 -12.73 4.78 8.55
N GLU A 132 -13.58 5.76 8.28
CA GLU A 132 -14.54 5.72 7.17
C GLU A 132 -13.83 5.64 5.81
N TYR A 133 -12.78 6.41 5.58
CA TYR A 133 -11.95 6.34 4.38
C TYR A 133 -11.29 4.96 4.23
N VAL A 134 -10.68 4.43 5.30
CA VAL A 134 -10.07 3.10 5.30
C VAL A 134 -11.11 2.00 5.01
N ASN A 135 -12.31 2.09 5.58
CA ASN A 135 -13.38 1.12 5.35
C ASN A 135 -13.92 1.18 3.92
N GLN A 136 -14.07 2.37 3.34
CA GLN A 136 -14.50 2.51 1.95
C GLN A 136 -13.47 1.90 0.99
N ASP A 137 -12.19 2.12 1.25
CA ASP A 137 -11.10 1.53 0.46
C ASP A 137 -11.12 -0.01 0.54
N TYR A 138 -11.30 -0.54 1.75
CA TYR A 138 -11.44 -1.98 1.98
C TYR A 138 -12.62 -2.58 1.20
N ILE A 139 -13.80 -1.97 1.29
CA ILE A 139 -15.01 -2.43 0.59
C ILE A 139 -14.79 -2.39 -0.92
N LEU A 140 -14.22 -1.31 -1.45
CA LEU A 140 -13.96 -1.17 -2.89
C LEU A 140 -12.97 -2.23 -3.40
N GLU A 141 -11.87 -2.46 -2.69
CA GLU A 141 -10.89 -3.48 -3.09
C GLU A 141 -11.48 -4.90 -2.99
N LYS A 142 -12.28 -5.16 -1.96
CA LYS A 142 -13.01 -6.43 -1.84
C LYS A 142 -13.95 -6.64 -3.03
N GLN A 143 -14.76 -5.64 -3.39
CA GLN A 143 -15.65 -5.73 -4.55
C GLN A 143 -14.88 -5.99 -5.85
N LYS A 144 -13.72 -5.35 -6.05
CA LYS A 144 -12.85 -5.60 -7.21
C LYS A 144 -12.31 -7.02 -7.25
N MET A 145 -11.99 -7.60 -6.10
CA MET A 145 -11.53 -9.00 -6.02
C MET A 145 -12.69 -9.96 -6.24
N ASP A 146 -13.84 -9.70 -5.64
CA ASP A 146 -15.05 -10.52 -5.80
C ASP A 146 -15.50 -10.54 -7.26
N ALA A 147 -15.38 -9.42 -7.98
CA ALA A 147 -15.65 -9.34 -9.41
C ALA A 147 -14.74 -10.25 -10.28
N ASN A 148 -13.64 -10.74 -9.72
CA ASN A 148 -12.68 -11.60 -10.41
C ASN A 148 -12.91 -13.10 -10.15
N TYR A 149 -13.96 -13.51 -9.44
CA TYR A 149 -14.20 -14.95 -9.15
C TYR A 149 -14.36 -15.83 -10.40
N TRP A 150 -14.77 -15.28 -11.54
CA TRP A 150 -14.80 -15.97 -12.81
C TRP A 150 -13.42 -16.56 -13.21
N LEU A 151 -12.33 -16.03 -12.65
CA LEU A 151 -10.97 -16.53 -12.88
C LEU A 151 -10.77 -17.93 -12.30
N LEU A 152 -11.53 -18.35 -11.30
CA LEU A 152 -11.50 -19.72 -10.81
C LEU A 152 -11.97 -20.71 -11.89
N ASP A 153 -13.02 -20.36 -12.63
CA ASP A 153 -13.51 -21.16 -13.75
C ASP A 153 -12.48 -21.20 -14.88
N LEU A 154 -11.76 -20.12 -15.09
CA LEU A 154 -10.66 -20.08 -16.06
C LEU A 154 -9.50 -20.97 -15.65
N LEU A 155 -9.08 -20.97 -14.36
CA LEU A 155 -8.01 -21.83 -13.85
C LEU A 155 -8.37 -23.32 -13.91
N ASN A 156 -9.64 -23.64 -13.74
CA ASN A 156 -10.17 -25.01 -13.84
C ASN A 156 -10.42 -25.47 -15.28
N GLY A 157 -10.26 -24.56 -16.25
CA GLY A 157 -10.48 -24.85 -17.67
C GLY A 157 -11.94 -24.94 -18.09
N SER A 158 -12.88 -24.57 -17.20
CA SER A 158 -14.34 -24.58 -17.50
C SER A 158 -14.77 -23.35 -18.28
N LEU A 159 -14.06 -22.22 -18.17
CA LEU A 159 -14.37 -20.99 -18.88
C LEU A 159 -13.70 -20.95 -20.27
N GLN A 160 -14.49 -20.67 -21.29
CA GLN A 160 -14.03 -20.58 -22.67
C GLN A 160 -13.62 -19.16 -23.07
N GLU A 161 -12.89 -19.00 -24.19
CA GLU A 161 -12.42 -17.71 -24.73
C GLU A 161 -13.54 -16.65 -24.83
N ALA A 162 -14.76 -17.06 -25.20
CA ALA A 162 -15.90 -16.15 -25.30
C ALA A 162 -16.32 -15.56 -23.96
N GLY A 163 -16.32 -16.36 -22.87
CA GLY A 163 -16.61 -15.87 -21.52
C GLY A 163 -15.52 -14.97 -21.00
N VAL A 164 -14.25 -15.28 -21.29
CA VAL A 164 -13.12 -14.39 -20.92
C VAL A 164 -13.23 -13.04 -21.64
N ALA A 165 -13.61 -13.07 -22.94
CA ALA A 165 -13.82 -11.84 -23.72
C ALA A 165 -14.91 -10.95 -23.09
N GLU A 166 -16.00 -11.55 -22.66
CA GLU A 166 -17.12 -10.87 -22.00
C GLU A 166 -16.69 -10.23 -20.67
N HIS A 167 -16.04 -10.99 -19.78
CA HIS A 167 -15.57 -10.47 -18.49
C HIS A 167 -14.54 -9.35 -18.61
N LEU A 168 -13.66 -9.42 -19.61
CA LEU A 168 -12.64 -8.39 -19.85
C LEU A 168 -13.15 -7.24 -20.74
N GLN A 169 -14.37 -7.34 -21.26
CA GLN A 169 -14.95 -6.38 -22.21
C GLN A 169 -14.08 -6.17 -23.45
N LEU A 170 -13.50 -7.26 -23.97
CA LEU A 170 -12.61 -7.29 -25.12
C LEU A 170 -13.22 -8.17 -26.22
N ASP A 171 -12.96 -7.84 -27.47
CA ASP A 171 -13.25 -8.75 -28.58
C ASP A 171 -12.15 -9.83 -28.73
N ARG A 172 -12.42 -10.87 -29.51
CA ARG A 172 -11.48 -11.98 -29.74
C ARG A 172 -10.19 -11.53 -30.42
N ALA A 173 -10.23 -10.53 -31.27
CA ALA A 173 -9.04 -10.02 -31.95
C ALA A 173 -8.14 -9.26 -30.96
N GLN A 174 -8.73 -8.55 -30.02
CA GLN A 174 -8.02 -7.90 -28.93
C GLN A 174 -7.41 -8.90 -27.98
N LEU A 175 -8.15 -9.96 -27.58
CA LEU A 175 -7.62 -11.01 -26.71
C LEU A 175 -6.35 -11.65 -27.26
N ARG A 176 -6.28 -11.93 -28.54
CA ARG A 176 -5.10 -12.53 -29.21
C ARG A 176 -3.85 -11.64 -29.20
N LYS A 177 -4.01 -10.36 -28.93
CA LYS A 177 -2.86 -9.44 -28.79
C LYS A 177 -2.18 -9.56 -27.44
N PHE A 178 -2.84 -10.17 -26.45
CA PHE A 178 -2.26 -10.38 -25.13
C PHE A 178 -1.47 -11.68 -25.05
N ARG A 179 -0.50 -11.70 -24.15
CA ARG A 179 0.14 -12.88 -23.59
C ARG A 179 -0.30 -12.98 -22.14
N TRP A 180 -0.49 -14.19 -21.68
CA TRP A 180 -1.11 -14.49 -20.40
C TRP A 180 -0.13 -15.23 -19.52
N PHE A 181 -0.12 -14.95 -18.25
CA PHE A 181 0.50 -15.82 -17.26
C PHE A 181 -0.17 -15.64 -15.91
N VAL A 182 -0.08 -16.65 -15.06
CA VAL A 182 -0.63 -16.61 -13.71
C VAL A 182 0.51 -16.38 -12.73
N THR A 183 0.26 -15.56 -11.73
CA THR A 183 1.18 -15.38 -10.61
C THR A 183 0.52 -15.86 -9.33
N VAL A 184 1.33 -16.44 -8.44
CA VAL A 184 0.93 -16.78 -7.07
C VAL A 184 1.82 -16.02 -6.10
N VAL A 185 1.22 -15.57 -5.00
CA VAL A 185 1.88 -14.70 -4.02
C VAL A 185 1.88 -15.39 -2.67
N GLU A 186 3.06 -15.57 -2.10
CA GLU A 186 3.22 -16.04 -0.72
C GLU A 186 3.94 -14.97 0.12
N TYR A 187 3.41 -14.76 1.31
CA TYR A 187 4.03 -13.88 2.29
C TYR A 187 4.62 -14.71 3.42
N ARG A 188 5.89 -14.52 3.71
CA ARG A 188 6.58 -15.19 4.81
C ARG A 188 7.07 -14.17 5.84
N LYS A 189 6.59 -14.30 7.07
CA LYS A 189 7.25 -13.73 8.24
C LYS A 189 8.06 -14.86 8.87
N SER A 190 9.35 -14.59 9.19
CA SER A 190 10.31 -15.61 9.66
C SER A 190 9.66 -16.70 10.52
N LYS A 191 9.65 -17.94 10.02
CA LYS A 191 9.25 -19.21 10.68
C LYS A 191 7.79 -19.45 11.05
N ILE A 192 6.86 -18.54 10.80
CA ILE A 192 5.44 -18.76 11.09
C ILE A 192 4.64 -18.40 9.84
N THR A 193 3.97 -19.39 9.25
CA THR A 193 2.98 -19.17 8.20
C THR A 193 1.78 -18.49 8.87
N TYR A 194 1.65 -17.17 8.71
CA TYR A 194 0.46 -16.47 9.19
C TYR A 194 -0.71 -16.81 8.26
N GLN A 195 -1.82 -17.25 8.84
CA GLN A 195 -3.10 -17.08 8.19
C GLN A 195 -3.32 -15.58 8.04
N TRP A 196 -3.32 -15.12 6.82
CA TRP A 196 -3.50 -13.74 6.47
C TRP A 196 -4.88 -13.26 6.90
N SER A 197 -4.96 -12.12 7.54
CA SER A 197 -6.25 -11.43 7.62
C SER A 197 -6.64 -10.95 6.23
N GLU A 198 -7.91 -11.00 5.88
CA GLU A 198 -8.45 -10.53 4.60
C GLU A 198 -7.96 -9.12 4.25
N SER A 199 -7.83 -8.23 5.23
CA SER A 199 -7.35 -6.86 5.06
C SER A 199 -5.89 -6.77 4.54
N ILE A 200 -5.01 -7.67 4.97
CA ILE A 200 -3.62 -7.72 4.49
C ILE A 200 -3.60 -8.11 3.01
N TYR A 201 -4.37 -9.11 2.64
CA TYR A 201 -4.49 -9.55 1.24
C TYR A 201 -4.99 -8.44 0.33
N LEU A 202 -6.02 -7.72 0.74
CA LEU A 202 -6.58 -6.62 -0.03
C LEU A 202 -5.56 -5.49 -0.21
N THR A 203 -4.81 -5.16 0.85
CA THR A 203 -3.74 -4.17 0.79
C THR A 203 -2.64 -4.59 -0.19
N ILE A 204 -2.22 -5.86 -0.15
CA ILE A 204 -1.21 -6.38 -1.08
C ILE A 204 -1.76 -6.43 -2.51
N ALA A 205 -2.99 -6.87 -2.72
CA ALA A 205 -3.62 -6.90 -4.04
C ALA A 205 -3.69 -5.50 -4.67
N LYS A 206 -4.05 -4.48 -3.88
CA LYS A 206 -4.04 -3.06 -4.30
C LYS A 206 -2.64 -2.60 -4.68
N THR A 207 -1.65 -2.86 -3.84
CA THR A 207 -0.26 -2.49 -4.08
C THR A 207 0.30 -3.18 -5.33
N LEU A 208 0.05 -4.49 -5.46
CA LEU A 208 0.43 -5.27 -6.64
C LEU A 208 -0.18 -4.70 -7.91
N ARG A 209 -1.48 -4.37 -7.90
CA ARG A 209 -2.16 -3.82 -9.08
C ARG A 209 -1.49 -2.53 -9.56
N ALA A 210 -1.15 -1.62 -8.64
CA ALA A 210 -0.46 -0.38 -8.98
C ALA A 210 0.93 -0.65 -9.60
N ILE A 211 1.75 -1.52 -8.97
CA ILE A 211 3.10 -1.81 -9.45
C ILE A 211 3.08 -2.56 -10.80
N PHE A 212 2.14 -3.51 -10.99
CA PHE A 212 2.00 -4.17 -12.29
C PHE A 212 1.61 -3.17 -13.39
N GLN A 213 0.74 -2.21 -13.08
CA GLN A 213 0.32 -1.16 -14.02
C GLN A 213 1.49 -0.24 -14.39
N GLU A 214 2.38 0.13 -13.45
CA GLU A 214 3.60 0.88 -13.73
C GLU A 214 4.51 0.15 -14.71
N GLN A 215 4.55 -1.18 -14.65
CA GLN A 215 5.28 -2.05 -15.56
C GLN A 215 4.48 -2.44 -16.83
N GLN A 216 3.38 -1.73 -17.11
CA GLN A 216 2.54 -1.94 -18.29
C GLN A 216 1.90 -3.34 -18.38
N PHE A 217 1.61 -3.95 -17.26
CA PHE A 217 0.80 -5.16 -17.16
C PHE A 217 -0.60 -4.85 -16.67
N TYR A 218 -1.59 -5.62 -17.12
CA TYR A 218 -2.90 -5.67 -16.48
C TYR A 218 -2.89 -6.81 -15.46
N PHE A 219 -3.31 -6.55 -14.25
CA PHE A 219 -3.27 -7.49 -13.14
C PHE A 219 -4.65 -7.64 -12.51
N TYR A 220 -5.15 -8.86 -12.50
CA TYR A 220 -6.46 -9.24 -11.94
C TYR A 220 -6.26 -10.17 -10.76
N PRO A 221 -6.18 -9.64 -9.52
CA PRO A 221 -6.00 -10.44 -8.32
C PRO A 221 -7.30 -11.15 -7.92
N PHE A 222 -7.16 -12.34 -7.36
CA PHE A 222 -8.23 -13.16 -6.79
C PHE A 222 -7.64 -14.20 -5.84
N PHE A 223 -8.51 -14.94 -5.13
CA PHE A 223 -8.07 -16.04 -4.28
C PHE A 223 -8.29 -17.39 -4.96
N ALA A 224 -7.25 -18.23 -4.97
CA ALA A 224 -7.34 -19.61 -5.37
C ALA A 224 -6.49 -20.47 -4.41
N ASP A 225 -7.05 -21.57 -3.94
CA ASP A 225 -6.38 -22.55 -3.07
C ASP A 225 -5.70 -21.92 -1.81
N GLY A 226 -6.33 -20.87 -1.24
CA GLY A 226 -5.81 -20.17 -0.07
C GLY A 226 -4.63 -19.22 -0.37
N LEU A 227 -4.27 -19.00 -1.62
CA LEU A 227 -3.22 -18.10 -2.06
C LEU A 227 -3.79 -16.87 -2.77
N LEU A 228 -3.16 -15.73 -2.58
CA LEU A 228 -3.38 -14.60 -3.45
C LEU A 228 -2.80 -14.92 -4.82
N THR A 229 -3.67 -15.01 -5.79
CA THR A 229 -3.36 -15.38 -7.17
C THR A 229 -3.68 -14.19 -8.07
N GLY A 230 -3.02 -14.05 -9.19
CA GLY A 230 -3.30 -13.00 -10.16
C GLY A 230 -3.15 -13.49 -11.59
N LEU A 231 -4.16 -13.20 -12.41
CA LEU A 231 -4.01 -13.28 -13.85
C LEU A 231 -3.32 -12.03 -14.35
N VAL A 232 -2.25 -12.19 -15.10
CA VAL A 232 -1.48 -11.10 -15.71
C VAL A 232 -1.64 -11.14 -17.21
N LEU A 233 -2.01 -9.98 -17.79
CA LEU A 233 -2.06 -9.79 -19.22
C LEU A 233 -0.97 -8.82 -19.63
N ASP A 234 -0.17 -9.24 -20.62
CA ASP A 234 0.89 -8.46 -21.23
C ASP A 234 0.53 -8.14 -22.68
N TYR A 235 0.40 -6.86 -23.01
CA TYR A 235 0.03 -6.44 -24.36
C TYR A 235 1.21 -6.56 -25.32
N GLY A 236 1.00 -7.33 -26.41
CA GLY A 236 2.00 -7.52 -27.46
C GLY A 236 3.05 -8.60 -27.14
N ALA A 237 3.98 -8.76 -28.09
CA ALA A 237 5.07 -9.74 -28.01
C ALA A 237 6.33 -9.17 -27.36
N ASN A 238 6.20 -8.39 -26.28
CA ASN A 238 7.36 -7.80 -25.60
C ASN A 238 8.31 -8.88 -25.08
N GLU A 239 9.51 -8.94 -25.61
CA GLU A 239 10.55 -9.90 -25.20
C GLU A 239 11.05 -9.63 -23.79
N ASN A 240 10.96 -8.40 -23.30
CA ASN A 240 11.45 -7.95 -21.98
C ASN A 240 10.44 -8.16 -20.84
N TRP A 241 9.43 -9.04 -20.99
CA TRP A 241 8.43 -9.25 -19.96
C TRP A 241 9.02 -9.79 -18.66
N LYS A 242 10.10 -10.58 -18.73
CA LYS A 242 10.78 -11.17 -17.57
C LYS A 242 11.48 -10.11 -16.72
N GLU A 243 12.13 -9.13 -17.37
CA GLU A 243 12.78 -8.01 -16.69
C GLU A 243 11.74 -7.10 -16.04
N ARG A 244 10.64 -6.81 -16.72
CA ARG A 244 9.54 -6.02 -16.17
C ARG A 244 8.88 -6.74 -14.99
N PHE A 245 8.68 -8.05 -15.07
CA PHE A 245 8.16 -8.86 -13.97
C PHE A 245 9.14 -8.89 -12.78
N ALA A 246 10.44 -9.01 -13.02
CA ALA A 246 11.45 -8.92 -11.97
C ALA A 246 11.44 -7.57 -11.28
N ALA A 247 11.25 -6.47 -12.02
CA ALA A 247 11.09 -5.14 -11.46
C ALA A 247 9.85 -5.01 -10.56
N VAL A 248 8.73 -5.66 -10.90
CA VAL A 248 7.56 -5.77 -10.00
C VAL A 248 7.96 -6.41 -8.68
N ALA A 249 8.62 -7.57 -8.72
CA ALA A 249 9.02 -8.30 -7.51
C ALA A 249 10.00 -7.51 -6.63
N GLU A 250 10.94 -6.78 -7.23
CA GLU A 250 11.89 -5.92 -6.51
C GLU A 250 11.19 -4.72 -5.85
N THR A 251 10.28 -4.07 -6.58
CA THR A 251 9.53 -2.91 -6.06
C THR A 251 8.65 -3.30 -4.89
N ILE A 252 7.95 -4.43 -4.97
CA ILE A 252 7.15 -4.96 -3.85
C ILE A 252 8.02 -5.20 -2.63
N ASN A 253 9.14 -5.91 -2.78
CA ASN A 253 10.02 -6.23 -1.67
C ASN A 253 10.65 -4.97 -1.05
N ARG A 254 10.81 -3.89 -1.82
CA ARG A 254 11.26 -2.59 -1.32
C ARG A 254 10.17 -1.88 -0.52
N ASN A 255 8.95 -1.86 -1.04
CA ASN A 255 7.82 -1.15 -0.42
C ASN A 255 7.29 -1.84 0.84
N LEU A 256 7.40 -3.17 0.93
CA LEU A 256 6.96 -3.97 2.08
C LEU A 256 8.08 -4.18 3.13
N ARG A 257 9.18 -3.44 3.07
CA ARG A 257 10.18 -3.42 4.14
C ARG A 257 9.61 -2.75 5.38
N ILE A 258 8.82 -3.51 6.14
CA ILE A 258 8.43 -3.17 7.50
C ILE A 258 9.64 -3.42 8.40
N GLN A 259 9.97 -2.43 9.23
CA GLN A 259 10.99 -2.48 10.25
C GLN A 259 10.84 -3.76 11.10
N ASP A 260 11.96 -4.43 11.42
CA ASP A 260 12.06 -5.59 12.32
C ASP A 260 11.43 -6.92 11.86
N GLY A 261 12.27 -7.71 11.19
CA GLY A 261 11.97 -9.10 10.82
C GLY A 261 11.34 -9.20 9.44
N LYS A 262 12.17 -9.08 8.43
CA LYS A 262 11.90 -9.05 6.99
C LYS A 262 10.78 -10.01 6.57
N PRO A 263 9.56 -9.53 6.32
CA PRO A 263 8.60 -10.31 5.58
C PRO A 263 9.13 -10.47 4.15
N GLN A 264 9.22 -11.70 3.70
CA GLN A 264 9.62 -12.00 2.34
C GLN A 264 8.35 -12.29 1.54
N LEU A 265 7.99 -11.41 0.62
CA LEU A 265 6.94 -11.69 -0.35
C LEU A 265 7.57 -12.46 -1.51
N ILE A 266 7.09 -13.67 -1.75
CA ILE A 266 7.46 -14.46 -2.93
C ILE A 266 6.36 -14.25 -3.97
N LEU A 267 6.72 -13.67 -5.10
CA LEU A 267 5.86 -13.54 -6.27
C LEU A 267 6.37 -14.51 -7.33
N ALA A 268 5.65 -15.59 -7.57
CA ALA A 268 6.03 -16.64 -8.50
C ALA A 268 5.17 -16.59 -9.77
N ALA A 269 5.79 -16.59 -10.95
CA ALA A 269 5.11 -16.61 -12.24
C ALA A 269 5.13 -18.00 -12.87
N GLY A 270 4.00 -18.41 -13.44
CA GLY A 270 3.87 -19.56 -14.30
C GLY A 270 4.36 -19.32 -15.72
N CYS A 271 4.25 -20.34 -16.57
CA CYS A 271 4.62 -20.23 -17.97
C CYS A 271 3.76 -19.19 -18.70
N ARG A 272 4.40 -18.46 -19.63
CA ARG A 272 3.71 -17.49 -20.49
C ARG A 272 2.92 -18.23 -21.58
N CYS A 273 1.65 -17.87 -21.73
CA CYS A 273 0.69 -18.49 -22.65
C CYS A 273 0.30 -17.54 -23.78
N GLN A 274 -0.06 -18.11 -24.92
CA GLN A 274 -0.61 -17.35 -26.06
C GLN A 274 -2.13 -17.51 -26.16
N ASP A 275 -2.66 -18.62 -25.68
CA ASP A 275 -4.08 -18.95 -25.73
C ASP A 275 -4.65 -18.99 -24.29
N VAL A 276 -5.88 -18.53 -24.15
CA VAL A 276 -6.66 -18.60 -22.91
C VAL A 276 -6.74 -20.03 -22.36
N LYS A 277 -6.81 -21.05 -23.24
CA LYS A 277 -6.87 -22.46 -22.86
C LYS A 277 -5.63 -22.95 -22.12
N GLU A 278 -4.51 -22.25 -22.23
CA GLU A 278 -3.24 -22.60 -21.57
C GLU A 278 -3.14 -21.99 -20.16
N VAL A 279 -4.06 -21.11 -19.75
CA VAL A 279 -4.04 -20.45 -18.44
C VAL A 279 -4.06 -21.45 -17.28
N PRO A 280 -4.81 -22.57 -17.30
CA PRO A 280 -4.71 -23.62 -16.28
C PRO A 280 -3.29 -24.15 -16.11
N ARG A 281 -2.57 -24.37 -17.22
CA ARG A 281 -1.16 -24.82 -17.21
C ARG A 281 -0.25 -23.76 -16.60
N SER A 282 -0.50 -22.46 -16.89
CA SER A 282 0.23 -21.37 -16.28
C SER A 282 0.07 -21.36 -14.76
N TYR A 283 -1.14 -21.58 -14.26
CA TYR A 283 -1.39 -21.69 -12.82
C TYR A 283 -0.61 -22.85 -12.19
N GLN A 284 -0.70 -24.05 -12.76
CA GLN A 284 0.02 -25.22 -12.26
C GLN A 284 1.54 -24.99 -12.24
N THR A 285 2.07 -24.32 -13.25
CA THR A 285 3.51 -23.99 -13.30
C THR A 285 3.88 -22.87 -12.33
N ALA A 286 2.98 -21.91 -12.03
CA ALA A 286 3.20 -20.90 -11.00
C ALA A 286 3.30 -21.54 -9.60
N LEU A 287 2.45 -22.51 -9.27
CA LEU A 287 2.52 -23.29 -8.03
C LEU A 287 3.83 -24.06 -7.90
N LYS A 288 4.28 -24.70 -8.99
CA LYS A 288 5.59 -25.38 -9.02
C LYS A 288 6.73 -24.39 -8.81
N THR A 289 6.67 -23.21 -9.44
CA THR A 289 7.65 -22.14 -9.25
C THR A 289 7.71 -21.73 -7.79
N LEU A 290 6.56 -21.51 -7.16
CA LEU A 290 6.47 -21.16 -5.74
C LEU A 290 7.13 -22.23 -4.85
N ALA A 291 6.82 -23.51 -5.07
CA ALA A 291 7.38 -24.62 -4.30
C ALA A 291 8.92 -24.67 -4.40
N ILE A 292 9.49 -24.35 -5.56
CA ILE A 292 10.95 -24.29 -5.75
C ILE A 292 11.54 -23.07 -5.04
N CYS A 293 10.92 -21.90 -5.17
CA CYS A 293 11.36 -20.68 -4.48
C CYS A 293 11.33 -20.83 -2.95
N GLN A 294 10.50 -21.73 -2.46
CA GLN A 294 10.48 -22.09 -1.04
C GLN A 294 11.72 -22.87 -0.59
N LYS A 295 12.27 -23.70 -1.47
CA LYS A 295 13.43 -24.55 -1.17
C LYS A 295 14.77 -23.87 -1.48
N PHE A 296 14.80 -22.97 -2.45
CA PHE A 296 16.01 -22.33 -2.95
C PHE A 296 15.89 -20.79 -2.97
N PRO A 297 16.92 -20.05 -2.51
CA PRO A 297 16.96 -18.59 -2.58
C PRO A 297 17.26 -18.14 -4.03
N LEU A 298 16.22 -17.95 -4.83
CA LEU A 298 16.35 -17.57 -6.24
C LEU A 298 16.25 -16.07 -6.42
N LYS A 299 16.95 -15.54 -7.44
CA LYS A 299 16.85 -14.11 -7.83
C LYS A 299 15.62 -13.83 -8.69
N ARG A 300 15.17 -14.82 -9.48
CA ARG A 300 14.02 -14.71 -10.38
C ARG A 300 13.06 -15.86 -10.11
N HIS A 301 11.78 -15.57 -9.99
CA HIS A 301 10.73 -16.50 -9.65
C HIS A 301 9.81 -16.72 -10.86
N ILE A 302 10.39 -17.12 -11.99
CA ILE A 302 9.72 -17.32 -13.28
C ILE A 302 9.93 -18.77 -13.72
N TYR A 303 8.86 -19.45 -14.12
CA TYR A 303 8.87 -20.87 -14.46
C TYR A 303 9.94 -21.24 -15.50
N GLU A 304 10.03 -20.47 -16.58
CA GLU A 304 10.98 -20.74 -17.68
C GLU A 304 12.46 -20.63 -17.28
N ASP A 305 12.75 -19.96 -16.18
CA ASP A 305 14.13 -19.76 -15.68
C ASP A 305 14.55 -20.88 -14.70
N LEU A 306 13.65 -21.84 -14.38
CA LEU A 306 13.85 -22.84 -13.30
C LEU A 306 14.20 -24.25 -13.76
N ASN A 307 14.44 -24.50 -15.05
CA ASN A 307 14.63 -25.86 -15.60
C ASN A 307 15.65 -26.72 -14.82
N LEU A 308 16.80 -26.15 -14.42
CA LEU A 308 17.81 -26.86 -13.64
C LEU A 308 17.35 -27.14 -12.19
N TYR A 309 16.62 -26.20 -11.59
CA TYR A 309 16.16 -26.33 -10.21
C TYR A 309 15.05 -27.37 -10.04
N PHE A 310 14.25 -27.64 -11.09
CA PHE A 310 13.30 -28.76 -11.11
C PHE A 310 14.02 -30.10 -10.94
N ILE A 311 15.11 -30.28 -11.66
CA ILE A 311 15.90 -31.53 -11.56
C ILE A 311 16.51 -31.66 -10.15
N LEU A 312 17.08 -30.58 -9.62
CA LEU A 312 17.66 -30.54 -8.26
C LEU A 312 16.62 -30.80 -7.16
N SER A 313 15.38 -30.30 -7.34
CA SER A 313 14.31 -30.52 -6.35
C SER A 313 13.90 -32.01 -6.29
N LEU A 314 13.86 -32.73 -7.43
CA LEU A 314 13.55 -34.15 -7.49
C LEU A 314 14.62 -35.01 -6.78
N ILE A 315 15.90 -34.61 -6.90
CA ILE A 315 17.01 -35.31 -6.23
C ILE A 315 16.89 -35.13 -4.71
N LYS A 316 16.61 -33.91 -4.24
CA LYS A 316 16.53 -33.63 -2.81
C LYS A 316 15.31 -34.27 -2.12
N ASP A 317 14.23 -34.54 -2.84
CA ASP A 317 13.05 -35.25 -2.33
C ASP A 317 13.24 -36.79 -2.31
N SER A 318 14.26 -37.31 -3.02
CA SER A 318 14.60 -38.73 -3.00
C SER A 318 15.54 -39.15 -1.85
N ASP A 319 16.12 -38.16 -1.13
CA ASP A 319 17.03 -38.38 0.00
C ASP A 319 16.34 -38.27 1.38
N ASN A 320 15.02 -38.11 1.40
CA ASN A 320 14.17 -38.11 2.60
C ASN A 320 13.15 -39.27 2.52
#